data_a5a1b6087a358fbf65b7d6ca78ab152a
#
_entry.id   a5a1b6087a358fbf65b7d6ca78ab152a
#
_cell.length_a   1.000
_cell.length_b   1.000
_cell.length_c   1.000
_cell.angle_alpha   90.00
_cell.angle_beta   90.00
_cell.angle_gamma   90.00
#
_symmetry.space_group_name_H-M   'P 1'
#
loop_
_entity.id
_entity.type
_entity.pdbx_description
1 polymer ?
#
loop_
_entity_poly.entity_id
_entity_poly.type
_entity_poly.pdbx_seq_one_letter_code
_entity_poly.pdbx_strand_id
1 'polypeptide(L)'
;MKRKILIITPKFPFPAYGACEQDRATGIEQFISWGYEVSVLTKVSSEKYRKEAETMSEALEIPISAVPYKNLRANMSKIQKIKNICGRLARPWYLDGAAYEYRDPEIQKELLRILDEFQPDLVWFDYTYLWPLFRFVKKRKIPIVSRSINFEALHFLEEDGRSAWNYLKFLPKFLSEYITGKLSDVLFAITPDEEKWYKKIGSKNVIVLPLRGISSYLSYKANIKDSSPLQVFFFGSTYNVAHNRAAAEMLLSRIVPLVQHMFPGEFEFHIFGAKLPSHLETLCVNGVTQHGYVPLGELNKVFEGMDIALIPSLYGAGMQQKIFEPLARGFPALVSSRGIAGYPFYNGEHLLTADSPREFAEALGVLRDLDLRQRLSIKAKDQASALFSSERLTGIIKNSLESLFPST
;
A
#
# COMPACT_ATOMS: atom_id res chain seq x y z
N MET A 1 -11.21 18.96 -26.30
CA MET A 1 -10.34 19.54 -25.23
C MET A 1 -9.74 18.42 -24.43
N LYS A 2 -8.50 18.59 -23.89
CA LYS A 2 -7.94 17.61 -22.94
C LYS A 2 -8.75 17.66 -21.64
N ARG A 3 -9.08 16.50 -21.06
CA ARG A 3 -9.77 16.43 -19.75
C ARG A 3 -8.81 16.82 -18.64
N LYS A 4 -9.30 17.53 -17.63
CA LYS A 4 -8.53 18.07 -16.50
C LYS A 4 -8.80 17.27 -15.23
N ILE A 5 -7.76 16.80 -14.58
CA ILE A 5 -7.85 16.05 -13.33
C ILE A 5 -7.06 16.75 -12.23
N LEU A 6 -7.73 17.05 -11.11
CA LEU A 6 -7.07 17.46 -9.88
C LEU A 6 -6.86 16.23 -8.99
N ILE A 7 -5.60 15.91 -8.67
CA ILE A 7 -5.24 14.85 -7.74
C ILE A 7 -4.93 15.49 -6.37
N ILE A 8 -5.63 15.03 -5.33
CA ILE A 8 -5.38 15.45 -3.94
C ILE A 8 -4.80 14.27 -3.18
N THR A 9 -3.52 14.38 -2.82
CA THR A 9 -2.78 13.32 -2.11
C THR A 9 -2.36 13.78 -0.72
N PRO A 10 -2.45 12.90 0.31
CA PRO A 10 -2.16 13.31 1.68
C PRO A 10 -0.67 13.59 1.93
N LYS A 11 0.20 12.94 1.20
CA LYS A 11 1.65 13.09 1.29
C LYS A 11 2.22 13.14 -0.10
N PHE A 12 3.18 14.02 -0.31
CA PHE A 12 3.90 14.10 -1.58
C PHE A 12 4.56 12.74 -1.90
N PRO A 13 4.29 12.12 -3.07
CA PRO A 13 4.67 10.73 -3.33
C PRO A 13 6.09 10.54 -3.87
N PHE A 14 6.83 11.60 -4.11
CA PHE A 14 8.19 11.53 -4.62
C PHE A 14 9.22 11.94 -3.55
N PRO A 15 10.37 11.23 -3.46
CA PRO A 15 10.67 9.94 -4.10
C PRO A 15 9.83 8.80 -3.53
N ALA A 16 9.45 7.84 -4.39
CA ALA A 16 8.50 6.78 -4.10
C ALA A 16 9.18 5.58 -3.41
N TYR A 17 9.44 5.68 -2.11
CA TYR A 17 10.13 4.62 -1.35
C TYR A 17 9.21 3.47 -0.89
N GLY A 18 7.96 3.74 -0.58
CA GLY A 18 7.02 2.75 -0.06
C GLY A 18 5.93 2.39 -1.08
N ALA A 19 5.22 1.29 -0.84
CA ALA A 19 4.14 0.81 -1.71
C ALA A 19 3.06 1.87 -1.99
N CYS A 20 2.69 2.63 -0.95
CA CYS A 20 1.68 3.69 -1.07
C CYS A 20 2.19 4.89 -1.89
N GLU A 21 3.44 5.29 -1.71
CA GLU A 21 4.07 6.34 -2.50
C GLU A 21 4.24 5.89 -3.96
N GLN A 22 4.65 4.64 -4.19
CA GLN A 22 4.74 4.06 -5.54
C GLN A 22 3.38 4.04 -6.24
N ASP A 23 2.30 3.61 -5.55
CA ASP A 23 0.95 3.62 -6.12
C ASP A 23 0.50 5.03 -6.54
N ARG A 24 0.77 6.04 -5.71
CA ARG A 24 0.40 7.44 -6.00
C ARG A 24 1.22 8.04 -7.13
N ALA A 25 2.54 7.85 -7.11
CA ALA A 25 3.45 8.31 -8.16
C ALA A 25 3.06 7.70 -9.51
N THR A 26 2.90 6.38 -9.57
CA THR A 26 2.42 5.67 -10.77
C THR A 26 1.08 6.23 -11.25
N GLY A 27 0.17 6.57 -10.32
CA GLY A 27 -1.12 7.15 -10.69
C GLY A 27 -1.02 8.52 -11.34
N ILE A 28 -0.15 9.41 -10.86
CA ILE A 28 0.10 10.72 -11.46
C ILE A 28 0.68 10.53 -12.87
N GLU A 29 1.74 9.72 -12.99
CA GLU A 29 2.41 9.43 -14.26
C GLU A 29 1.46 8.79 -15.29
N GLN A 30 0.57 7.89 -14.86
CA GLN A 30 -0.43 7.28 -15.73
C GLN A 30 -1.41 8.32 -16.31
N PHE A 31 -1.96 9.22 -15.51
CA PHE A 31 -2.86 10.26 -16.02
C PHE A 31 -2.16 11.18 -17.01
N ILE A 32 -0.91 11.57 -16.75
CA ILE A 32 -0.09 12.34 -17.68
C ILE A 32 0.10 11.58 -19.00
N SER A 33 0.51 10.31 -18.93
CA SER A 33 0.75 9.46 -20.10
C SER A 33 -0.51 9.21 -20.94
N TRP A 34 -1.69 9.24 -20.31
CA TRP A 34 -2.97 9.13 -21.01
C TRP A 34 -3.44 10.45 -21.62
N GLY A 35 -2.65 11.51 -21.51
CA GLY A 35 -2.91 12.79 -22.12
C GLY A 35 -3.87 13.70 -21.36
N TYR A 36 -4.16 13.38 -20.08
CA TYR A 36 -4.91 14.30 -19.22
C TYR A 36 -4.06 15.50 -18.85
N GLU A 37 -4.72 16.65 -18.66
CA GLU A 37 -4.13 17.79 -17.98
C GLU A 37 -4.24 17.55 -16.47
N VAL A 38 -3.11 17.47 -15.77
CA VAL A 38 -3.05 17.08 -14.36
C VAL A 38 -2.59 18.24 -13.49
N SER A 39 -3.27 18.44 -12.36
CA SER A 39 -2.80 19.29 -11.26
C SER A 39 -2.77 18.50 -9.97
N VAL A 40 -1.80 18.74 -9.09
CA VAL A 40 -1.66 18.01 -7.82
C VAL A 40 -1.72 18.97 -6.64
N LEU A 41 -2.54 18.65 -5.65
CA LEU A 41 -2.57 19.31 -4.35
C LEU A 41 -2.11 18.33 -3.27
N THR A 42 -1.09 18.69 -2.52
CA THR A 42 -0.51 17.82 -1.49
C THR A 42 -0.13 18.57 -0.23
N LYS A 43 0.07 17.83 0.87
CA LYS A 43 0.72 18.35 2.07
C LYS A 43 2.16 17.87 2.18
N VAL A 44 3.02 18.74 2.74
CA VAL A 44 4.45 18.48 2.93
C VAL A 44 4.85 18.68 4.39
N SER A 45 5.75 17.83 4.89
CA SER A 45 6.16 17.84 6.30
C SER A 45 7.37 18.73 6.60
N SER A 46 8.09 19.17 5.57
CA SER A 46 9.28 20.01 5.71
C SER A 46 9.56 20.80 4.44
N GLU A 47 10.42 21.79 4.55
CA GLU A 47 10.88 22.60 3.42
C GLU A 47 11.64 21.76 2.37
N LYS A 48 12.32 20.69 2.81
CA LYS A 48 12.95 19.73 1.88
C LYS A 48 11.91 19.13 0.92
N TYR A 49 10.79 18.61 1.45
CA TYR A 49 9.72 18.03 0.62
C TYR A 49 9.01 19.06 -0.24
N ARG A 50 9.00 20.33 0.18
CA ARG A 50 8.48 21.42 -0.63
C ARG A 50 9.33 21.67 -1.87
N LYS A 51 10.66 21.74 -1.70
CA LYS A 51 11.59 21.86 -2.83
C LYS A 51 11.55 20.66 -3.75
N GLU A 52 11.41 19.45 -3.20
CA GLU A 52 11.21 18.24 -4.00
C GLU A 52 9.92 18.33 -4.84
N ALA A 53 8.83 18.89 -4.28
CA ALA A 53 7.59 19.09 -5.03
C ALA A 53 7.76 20.13 -6.15
N GLU A 54 8.50 21.21 -5.91
CA GLU A 54 8.83 22.22 -6.93
C GLU A 54 9.66 21.60 -8.07
N THR A 55 10.72 20.85 -7.73
CA THR A 55 11.55 20.13 -8.72
C THR A 55 10.73 19.14 -9.55
N MET A 56 9.82 18.38 -8.90
CA MET A 56 8.96 17.42 -9.61
C MET A 56 7.89 18.11 -10.46
N SER A 57 7.41 19.29 -10.07
CA SER A 57 6.51 20.10 -10.87
C SER A 57 7.14 20.50 -12.21
N GLU A 58 8.41 20.89 -12.19
CA GLU A 58 9.19 21.18 -13.39
C GLU A 58 9.45 19.92 -14.23
N ALA A 59 9.88 18.83 -13.57
CA ALA A 59 10.24 17.57 -14.25
C ALA A 59 9.05 16.88 -14.94
N LEU A 60 7.86 16.97 -14.34
CA LEU A 60 6.62 16.39 -14.87
C LEU A 60 5.81 17.38 -15.73
N GLU A 61 6.21 18.62 -15.79
CA GLU A 61 5.51 19.71 -16.49
C GLU A 61 4.04 19.87 -16.04
N ILE A 62 3.76 19.69 -14.73
CA ILE A 62 2.44 19.83 -14.13
C ILE A 62 2.45 20.75 -12.91
N PRO A 63 1.38 21.51 -12.64
CA PRO A 63 1.29 22.31 -11.42
C PRO A 63 1.14 21.41 -10.18
N ILE A 64 2.07 21.56 -9.22
CA ILE A 64 2.03 20.88 -7.92
C ILE A 64 1.97 21.94 -6.82
N SER A 65 0.85 21.99 -6.10
CA SER A 65 0.64 22.88 -4.95
C SER A 65 0.93 22.14 -3.65
N ALA A 66 2.00 22.54 -2.95
CA ALA A 66 2.47 21.92 -1.72
C ALA A 66 2.15 22.79 -0.49
N VAL A 67 1.23 22.36 0.35
CA VAL A 67 0.82 23.06 1.59
C VAL A 67 1.46 22.40 2.81
N PRO A 68 2.09 23.14 3.74
CA PRO A 68 2.70 22.53 4.91
C PRO A 68 1.67 21.91 5.85
N TYR A 69 2.07 20.80 6.52
CA TYR A 69 1.29 20.24 7.61
C TYR A 69 1.24 21.19 8.80
N LYS A 70 0.04 21.47 9.31
CA LYS A 70 -0.17 22.36 10.45
C LYS A 70 -0.09 21.65 11.79
N ASN A 71 -0.57 20.40 11.85
CA ASN A 71 -0.77 19.67 13.10
C ASN A 71 0.19 18.47 13.25
N LEU A 72 1.36 18.52 12.66
CA LEU A 72 2.41 17.52 12.92
C LEU A 72 2.84 17.56 14.38
N ARG A 73 2.65 16.44 15.10
CA ARG A 73 2.97 16.33 16.54
C ARG A 73 4.41 16.71 16.87
N ALA A 74 5.35 16.44 15.97
CA ALA A 74 6.76 16.76 16.13
C ALA A 74 7.03 18.28 16.27
N ASN A 75 6.23 19.10 15.57
CA ASN A 75 6.46 20.53 15.44
C ASN A 75 5.53 21.38 16.35
N MET A 76 4.61 20.75 17.11
CA MET A 76 3.65 21.47 17.94
C MET A 76 4.19 21.74 19.34
N SER A 77 4.06 23.00 19.81
CA SER A 77 4.23 23.36 21.21
C SER A 77 3.16 22.68 22.10
N LYS A 78 3.42 22.61 23.42
CA LYS A 78 2.43 22.07 24.39
C LYS A 78 1.05 22.73 24.28
N ILE A 79 1.02 24.05 24.13
CA ILE A 79 -0.22 24.84 24.00
C ILE A 79 -0.96 24.48 22.70
N GLN A 80 -0.25 24.33 21.58
CA GLN A 80 -0.83 23.92 20.31
C GLN A 80 -1.40 22.50 20.38
N LYS A 81 -0.73 21.57 21.07
CA LYS A 81 -1.25 20.20 21.30
C LYS A 81 -2.57 20.23 22.07
N ILE A 82 -2.66 21.04 23.14
CA ILE A 82 -3.90 21.20 23.93
C ILE A 82 -5.01 21.81 23.07
N LYS A 83 -4.75 22.92 22.37
CA LYS A 83 -5.72 23.55 21.46
C LYS A 83 -6.21 22.58 20.37
N ASN A 84 -5.33 21.74 19.81
CA ASN A 84 -5.68 20.71 18.84
C ASN A 84 -6.62 19.67 19.45
N ILE A 85 -6.30 19.17 20.64
CA ILE A 85 -7.14 18.19 21.36
C ILE A 85 -8.52 18.79 21.66
N CYS A 86 -8.59 19.98 22.23
CA CYS A 86 -9.86 20.67 22.53
C CYS A 86 -10.69 20.91 21.25
N GLY A 87 -10.04 21.36 20.17
CA GLY A 87 -10.69 21.57 18.87
C GLY A 87 -11.27 20.30 18.25
N ARG A 88 -10.62 19.15 18.48
CA ARG A 88 -11.10 17.83 18.04
C ARG A 88 -12.24 17.32 18.94
N LEU A 89 -12.12 17.46 20.25
CA LEU A 89 -13.17 17.08 21.20
C LEU A 89 -14.47 17.87 20.98
N ALA A 90 -14.36 19.14 20.65
CA ALA A 90 -15.51 19.98 20.31
C ALA A 90 -16.24 19.56 19.02
N ARG A 91 -15.64 18.64 18.24
CA ARG A 91 -16.17 18.17 16.96
C ARG A 91 -15.89 16.68 16.79
N PRO A 92 -16.72 15.79 17.36
CA PRO A 92 -16.46 14.34 17.44
C PRO A 92 -16.13 13.67 16.12
N TRP A 93 -16.73 14.12 15.01
CA TRP A 93 -16.46 13.62 13.66
C TRP A 93 -15.03 13.92 13.15
N TYR A 94 -14.29 14.80 13.82
CA TYR A 94 -12.89 15.10 13.55
C TYR A 94 -11.93 14.58 14.63
N LEU A 95 -12.37 13.67 15.48
CA LEU A 95 -11.48 12.99 16.42
C LEU A 95 -10.39 12.17 15.68
N ASP A 96 -10.65 11.74 14.44
CA ASP A 96 -9.58 11.30 13.55
C ASP A 96 -8.65 12.48 13.21
N GLY A 97 -7.41 12.41 13.70
CA GLY A 97 -6.43 13.48 13.53
C GLY A 97 -5.99 13.67 12.08
N ALA A 98 -6.09 12.63 11.27
CA ALA A 98 -5.78 12.71 9.85
C ALA A 98 -6.85 13.55 9.13
N ALA A 99 -8.13 13.27 9.34
CA ALA A 99 -9.22 14.08 8.79
C ALA A 99 -9.22 15.52 9.34
N TYR A 100 -8.87 15.69 10.61
CA TYR A 100 -8.81 17.04 11.22
C TYR A 100 -7.77 17.94 10.55
N GLU A 101 -6.66 17.39 10.07
CA GLU A 101 -5.60 18.13 9.36
C GLU A 101 -6.13 18.82 8.09
N TYR A 102 -7.14 18.22 7.41
CA TYR A 102 -7.72 18.76 6.17
C TYR A 102 -8.84 19.78 6.40
N ARG A 103 -9.07 20.17 7.67
CA ARG A 103 -9.83 21.40 8.03
C ARG A 103 -8.97 22.66 8.03
N ASP A 104 -7.68 22.51 7.82
CA ASP A 104 -6.77 23.65 7.74
C ASP A 104 -7.25 24.65 6.68
N PRO A 105 -7.42 25.96 7.04
CA PRO A 105 -7.84 26.98 6.09
C PRO A 105 -6.89 27.17 4.91
N GLU A 106 -5.60 26.90 5.10
CA GLU A 106 -4.60 27.06 4.04
C GLU A 106 -4.84 26.08 2.89
N ILE A 107 -4.99 24.77 3.18
CA ILE A 107 -5.28 23.80 2.12
C ILE A 107 -6.67 24.02 1.51
N GLN A 108 -7.65 24.48 2.30
CA GLN A 108 -8.98 24.80 1.78
C GLN A 108 -8.94 26.01 0.83
N LYS A 109 -8.18 27.07 1.18
CA LYS A 109 -7.97 28.23 0.31
C LYS A 109 -7.27 27.84 -0.99
N GLU A 110 -6.22 27.01 -0.88
CA GLU A 110 -5.48 26.55 -2.05
C GLU A 110 -6.33 25.67 -2.94
N LEU A 111 -7.12 24.75 -2.37
CA LEU A 111 -8.09 23.98 -3.13
C LEU A 111 -9.09 24.86 -3.89
N LEU A 112 -9.64 25.89 -3.22
CA LEU A 112 -10.58 26.81 -3.86
C LEU A 112 -9.93 27.54 -5.03
N ARG A 113 -8.68 28.03 -4.87
CA ARG A 113 -7.91 28.67 -5.93
C ARG A 113 -7.75 27.73 -7.13
N ILE A 114 -7.33 26.47 -6.89
CA ILE A 114 -7.14 25.50 -7.97
C ILE A 114 -8.48 25.19 -8.67
N LEU A 115 -9.57 25.01 -7.90
CA LEU A 115 -10.89 24.76 -8.48
C LEU A 115 -11.37 25.90 -9.37
N ASP A 116 -11.04 27.15 -9.06
CA ASP A 116 -11.44 28.33 -9.84
C ASP A 116 -10.53 28.58 -11.06
N GLU A 117 -9.21 28.38 -10.91
CA GLU A 117 -8.23 28.67 -11.97
C GLU A 117 -8.07 27.48 -12.94
N PHE A 118 -7.91 26.26 -12.41
CA PHE A 118 -7.68 25.07 -13.20
C PHE A 118 -8.97 24.46 -13.76
N GLN A 119 -10.10 24.59 -13.04
CA GLN A 119 -11.42 24.09 -13.43
C GLN A 119 -11.40 22.60 -13.82
N PRO A 120 -11.07 21.68 -12.87
CA PRO A 120 -10.95 20.27 -13.16
C PRO A 120 -12.31 19.65 -13.52
N ASP A 121 -12.31 18.71 -14.48
CA ASP A 121 -13.47 17.90 -14.84
C ASP A 121 -13.71 16.79 -13.80
N LEU A 122 -12.69 16.44 -13.02
CA LEU A 122 -12.71 15.39 -12.01
C LEU A 122 -11.74 15.72 -10.87
N VAL A 123 -12.09 15.37 -9.63
CA VAL A 123 -11.17 15.39 -8.50
C VAL A 123 -10.94 13.98 -7.98
N TRP A 124 -9.66 13.56 -7.99
CA TRP A 124 -9.18 12.29 -7.46
C TRP A 124 -8.58 12.49 -6.07
N PHE A 125 -9.11 11.77 -5.08
CA PHE A 125 -8.62 11.80 -3.70
C PHE A 125 -7.88 10.50 -3.38
N ASP A 126 -6.60 10.60 -3.04
CA ASP A 126 -5.74 9.45 -2.74
C ASP A 126 -5.82 8.94 -1.30
N TYR A 127 -6.88 9.23 -0.59
CA TYR A 127 -7.17 8.61 0.72
C TYR A 127 -8.56 8.99 1.24
N THR A 128 -9.10 8.18 2.15
CA THR A 128 -10.47 8.35 2.67
C THR A 128 -10.60 9.48 3.68
N TYR A 129 -9.59 9.77 4.49
CA TYR A 129 -9.62 10.87 5.45
C TYR A 129 -9.51 12.28 4.83
N LEU A 130 -9.44 12.38 3.51
CA LEU A 130 -9.49 13.66 2.77
C LEU A 130 -10.91 14.23 2.63
N TRP A 131 -11.95 13.50 3.09
CA TRP A 131 -13.35 13.88 2.97
C TRP A 131 -13.71 15.30 3.44
N PRO A 132 -13.00 15.97 4.38
CA PRO A 132 -13.33 17.35 4.75
C PRO A 132 -13.25 18.34 3.59
N LEU A 133 -12.54 18.00 2.52
CA LEU A 133 -12.40 18.80 1.30
C LEU A 133 -13.56 18.56 0.31
N PHE A 134 -14.28 17.46 0.40
CA PHE A 134 -15.34 17.06 -0.57
C PHE A 134 -16.41 18.12 -0.74
N ARG A 135 -16.78 18.83 0.33
CA ARG A 135 -17.82 19.87 0.29
C ARG A 135 -17.53 20.98 -0.72
N PHE A 136 -16.26 21.32 -0.95
CA PHE A 136 -15.87 22.37 -1.89
C PHE A 136 -16.00 21.90 -3.34
N VAL A 137 -15.68 20.65 -3.58
CA VAL A 137 -15.77 19.99 -4.90
C VAL A 137 -17.25 19.78 -5.26
N LYS A 138 -18.05 19.23 -4.33
CA LYS A 138 -19.50 18.99 -4.54
C LYS A 138 -20.29 20.27 -4.79
N LYS A 139 -19.93 21.39 -4.18
CA LYS A 139 -20.56 22.69 -4.45
C LYS A 139 -20.42 23.11 -5.94
N ARG A 140 -19.38 22.66 -6.62
CA ARG A 140 -19.13 22.89 -8.04
C ARG A 140 -19.65 21.80 -8.96
N LYS A 141 -20.32 20.79 -8.37
CA LYS A 141 -20.86 19.62 -9.10
C LYS A 141 -19.78 18.83 -9.87
N ILE A 142 -18.54 18.88 -9.42
CA ILE A 142 -17.42 18.13 -10.00
C ILE A 142 -17.45 16.71 -9.43
N PRO A 143 -17.32 15.67 -10.26
CA PRO A 143 -17.24 14.28 -9.81
C PRO A 143 -16.08 14.03 -8.85
N ILE A 144 -16.32 13.17 -7.84
CA ILE A 144 -15.35 12.79 -6.84
C ILE A 144 -15.01 11.32 -7.01
N VAL A 145 -13.74 11.03 -7.25
CA VAL A 145 -13.18 9.68 -7.18
C VAL A 145 -12.31 9.59 -5.93
N SER A 146 -12.46 8.51 -5.18
CA SER A 146 -11.62 8.26 -4.01
C SER A 146 -10.86 6.94 -4.15
N ARG A 147 -9.58 6.95 -3.79
CA ARG A 147 -8.70 5.79 -3.71
C ARG A 147 -8.49 5.42 -2.25
N SER A 148 -8.96 4.24 -1.84
CA SER A 148 -8.64 3.68 -0.53
C SER A 148 -7.38 2.82 -0.65
N ILE A 149 -6.39 3.08 0.20
CA ILE A 149 -5.17 2.26 0.28
C ILE A 149 -5.31 1.20 1.37
N ASN A 150 -6.17 1.45 2.36
CA ASN A 150 -6.58 0.50 3.40
C ASN A 150 -7.98 0.90 3.87
N PHE A 151 -8.76 -0.06 4.36
CA PHE A 151 -9.89 0.25 5.23
C PHE A 151 -9.35 0.66 6.60
N GLU A 152 -9.03 1.93 6.74
CA GLU A 152 -8.19 2.49 7.81
C GLU A 152 -8.69 2.17 9.22
N ALA A 153 -10.00 2.08 9.41
CA ALA A 153 -10.56 1.78 10.72
C ALA A 153 -10.20 0.37 11.21
N LEU A 154 -10.23 -0.63 10.33
CA LEU A 154 -9.82 -2.00 10.65
C LEU A 154 -8.30 -2.13 10.69
N HIS A 155 -7.61 -1.54 9.72
CA HIS A 155 -6.16 -1.53 9.67
C HIS A 155 -5.55 -0.97 10.95
N PHE A 156 -6.08 0.13 11.46
CA PHE A 156 -5.66 0.75 12.71
C PHE A 156 -5.77 -0.19 13.93
N LEU A 157 -6.88 -0.95 14.05
CA LEU A 157 -7.03 -1.91 15.16
C LEU A 157 -6.06 -3.09 15.06
N GLU A 158 -5.63 -3.43 13.87
CA GLU A 158 -4.65 -4.49 13.65
C GLU A 158 -3.23 -4.04 13.94
N GLU A 159 -2.88 -2.81 13.58
CA GLU A 159 -1.55 -2.24 13.80
C GLU A 159 -1.32 -1.82 15.26
N ASP A 160 -2.28 -1.07 15.85
CA ASP A 160 -2.16 -0.49 17.19
C ASP A 160 -2.74 -1.38 18.31
N GLY A 161 -3.39 -2.51 17.95
CA GLY A 161 -4.01 -3.45 18.87
C GLY A 161 -5.44 -3.08 19.28
N ARG A 162 -6.14 -4.06 19.88
CA ARG A 162 -7.57 -4.00 20.21
C ARG A 162 -7.83 -3.58 21.68
N SER A 163 -7.27 -2.44 22.10
CA SER A 163 -7.57 -1.86 23.41
C SER A 163 -8.89 -1.08 23.40
N ALA A 164 -9.52 -0.90 24.59
CA ALA A 164 -10.74 -0.07 24.73
C ALA A 164 -10.52 1.34 24.18
N TRP A 165 -9.32 1.92 24.40
CA TRP A 165 -8.96 3.23 23.89
C TRP A 165 -8.88 3.27 22.35
N ASN A 166 -8.39 2.19 21.74
CA ASN A 166 -8.32 2.09 20.30
C ASN A 166 -9.68 1.88 19.66
N TYR A 167 -10.61 1.20 20.34
CA TYR A 167 -12.02 1.13 19.89
C TYR A 167 -12.71 2.52 19.90
N LEU A 168 -12.39 3.41 20.85
CA LEU A 168 -12.88 4.79 20.78
C LEU A 168 -12.32 5.56 19.57
N LYS A 169 -11.06 5.32 19.19
CA LYS A 169 -10.46 5.92 17.99
C LYS A 169 -10.95 5.28 16.69
N PHE A 170 -11.47 4.06 16.75
CA PHE A 170 -12.04 3.38 15.60
C PHE A 170 -13.23 4.15 15.02
N LEU A 171 -14.12 4.67 15.86
CA LEU A 171 -15.35 5.34 15.43
C LEU A 171 -15.09 6.53 14.47
N PRO A 172 -14.22 7.50 14.79
CA PRO A 172 -13.93 8.60 13.87
C PRO A 172 -13.22 8.16 12.59
N LYS A 173 -12.39 7.11 12.64
CA LYS A 173 -11.78 6.52 11.43
C LYS A 173 -12.84 5.85 10.56
N PHE A 174 -13.72 5.05 11.19
CA PHE A 174 -14.84 4.42 10.48
C PHE A 174 -15.78 5.48 9.86
N LEU A 175 -16.00 6.61 10.54
CA LEU A 175 -16.77 7.71 9.99
C LEU A 175 -16.12 8.29 8.72
N SER A 176 -14.80 8.39 8.68
CA SER A 176 -14.08 8.82 7.48
C SER A 176 -14.31 7.85 6.30
N GLU A 177 -14.27 6.53 6.55
CA GLU A 177 -14.59 5.51 5.55
C GLU A 177 -16.03 5.60 5.06
N TYR A 178 -16.97 5.72 6.02
CA TYR A 178 -18.40 5.83 5.72
C TYR A 178 -18.72 7.07 4.88
N ILE A 179 -18.24 8.25 5.27
CA ILE A 179 -18.48 9.51 4.56
C ILE A 179 -17.88 9.43 3.15
N THR A 180 -16.64 8.96 3.04
CA THR A 180 -15.98 8.82 1.74
C THR A 180 -16.73 7.84 0.86
N GLY A 181 -17.10 6.67 1.36
CA GLY A 181 -17.87 5.68 0.62
C GLY A 181 -19.25 6.18 0.15
N LYS A 182 -19.89 7.07 0.92
CA LYS A 182 -21.19 7.64 0.58
C LYS A 182 -21.12 8.82 -0.38
N LEU A 183 -20.05 9.59 -0.32
CA LEU A 183 -19.95 10.85 -1.05
C LEU A 183 -19.11 10.76 -2.33
N SER A 184 -18.31 9.70 -2.51
CA SER A 184 -17.59 9.47 -3.75
C SER A 184 -18.52 8.95 -4.85
N ASP A 185 -18.34 9.43 -6.06
CA ASP A 185 -19.04 8.94 -7.24
C ASP A 185 -18.47 7.58 -7.69
N VAL A 186 -17.13 7.40 -7.50
CA VAL A 186 -16.43 6.10 -7.60
C VAL A 186 -15.48 5.98 -6.41
N LEU A 187 -15.46 4.81 -5.78
CA LEU A 187 -14.48 4.44 -4.76
C LEU A 187 -13.65 3.25 -5.24
N PHE A 188 -12.34 3.41 -5.32
CA PHE A 188 -11.42 2.33 -5.57
C PHE A 188 -10.92 1.73 -4.25
N ALA A 189 -11.33 0.51 -3.93
CA ALA A 189 -10.80 -0.28 -2.83
C ALA A 189 -9.55 -1.04 -3.29
N ILE A 190 -8.58 -1.23 -2.39
CA ILE A 190 -7.31 -1.86 -2.77
C ILE A 190 -7.41 -3.38 -2.85
N THR A 191 -8.35 -4.01 -2.14
CA THR A 191 -8.53 -5.45 -2.10
C THR A 191 -9.99 -5.87 -2.26
N PRO A 192 -10.25 -7.13 -2.72
CA PRO A 192 -11.60 -7.68 -2.76
C PRO A 192 -12.28 -7.76 -1.38
N ASP A 193 -11.51 -7.97 -0.31
CA ASP A 193 -12.08 -8.01 1.04
C ASP A 193 -12.52 -6.61 1.51
N GLU A 194 -11.75 -5.57 1.19
CA GLU A 194 -12.16 -4.20 1.50
C GLU A 194 -13.34 -3.72 0.65
N GLU A 195 -13.41 -4.14 -0.61
CA GLU A 195 -14.59 -3.89 -1.46
C GLU A 195 -15.88 -4.38 -0.77
N LYS A 196 -15.85 -5.60 -0.20
CA LYS A 196 -16.98 -6.16 0.56
C LYS A 196 -17.37 -5.26 1.75
N TRP A 197 -16.38 -4.72 2.48
CA TRP A 197 -16.63 -3.80 3.58
C TRP A 197 -17.27 -2.50 3.11
N TYR A 198 -16.75 -1.86 2.06
CA TYR A 198 -17.36 -0.64 1.51
C TYR A 198 -18.79 -0.87 1.00
N LYS A 199 -19.05 -1.98 0.31
CA LYS A 199 -20.40 -2.36 -0.10
C LYS A 199 -21.33 -2.56 1.11
N LYS A 200 -20.85 -3.21 2.16
CA LYS A 200 -21.60 -3.45 3.40
C LYS A 200 -21.98 -2.15 4.13
N ILE A 201 -21.12 -1.13 4.13
CA ILE A 201 -21.46 0.19 4.68
C ILE A 201 -22.26 1.06 3.71
N GLY A 202 -22.64 0.51 2.55
CA GLY A 202 -23.56 1.10 1.58
C GLY A 202 -22.93 2.10 0.62
N SER A 203 -21.65 1.94 0.29
CA SER A 203 -21.04 2.63 -0.85
C SER A 203 -21.62 2.06 -2.14
N LYS A 204 -22.02 2.94 -3.08
CA LYS A 204 -22.77 2.52 -4.28
C LYS A 204 -21.89 1.98 -5.39
N ASN A 205 -20.78 2.64 -5.67
CA ASN A 205 -19.88 2.33 -6.77
C ASN A 205 -18.48 2.06 -6.23
N VAL A 206 -18.23 0.82 -5.85
CA VAL A 206 -16.95 0.37 -5.32
C VAL A 206 -16.32 -0.63 -6.27
N ILE A 207 -15.08 -0.40 -6.63
CA ILE A 207 -14.34 -1.18 -7.62
C ILE A 207 -12.97 -1.53 -7.02
N VAL A 208 -12.54 -2.77 -7.21
CA VAL A 208 -11.19 -3.18 -6.78
C VAL A 208 -10.16 -2.64 -7.75
N LEU A 209 -9.23 -1.85 -7.23
CA LEU A 209 -8.05 -1.40 -7.94
C LEU A 209 -6.81 -1.83 -7.12
N PRO A 210 -6.03 -2.82 -7.56
CA PRO A 210 -4.79 -3.23 -6.91
C PRO A 210 -3.75 -2.10 -6.85
N LEU A 211 -2.65 -2.32 -6.13
CA LEU A 211 -1.48 -1.44 -6.21
C LEU A 211 -0.98 -1.35 -7.66
N ARG A 212 -0.98 -0.15 -8.23
CA ARG A 212 -0.62 0.08 -9.64
C ARG A 212 0.84 -0.25 -9.93
N GLY A 213 1.71 -0.07 -8.94
CA GLY A 213 3.14 -0.40 -9.04
C GLY A 213 3.45 -1.89 -9.21
N ILE A 214 2.52 -2.81 -8.86
CA ILE A 214 2.75 -4.25 -9.01
C ILE A 214 2.96 -4.66 -10.47
N SER A 215 2.33 -3.97 -11.41
CA SER A 215 2.49 -4.25 -12.84
C SER A 215 3.94 -4.20 -13.32
N SER A 216 4.79 -3.37 -12.73
CA SER A 216 6.20 -3.25 -13.10
C SER A 216 7.02 -4.52 -12.81
N TYR A 217 6.59 -5.34 -11.85
CA TYR A 217 7.28 -6.57 -11.47
C TYR A 217 6.98 -7.75 -12.41
N LEU A 218 5.93 -7.65 -13.22
CA LEU A 218 5.55 -8.69 -14.18
C LEU A 218 6.60 -8.90 -15.30
N SER A 219 7.44 -7.92 -15.57
CA SER A 219 8.53 -8.05 -16.54
C SER A 219 9.66 -8.97 -16.06
N TYR A 220 9.85 -9.13 -14.75
CA TYR A 220 10.83 -10.04 -14.17
C TYR A 220 10.34 -11.49 -14.26
N LYS A 221 11.23 -12.44 -14.46
CA LYS A 221 10.94 -13.88 -14.45
C LYS A 221 11.94 -14.59 -13.54
N ALA A 222 11.43 -15.10 -12.41
CA ALA A 222 12.25 -15.91 -11.50
C ALA A 222 12.80 -17.14 -12.22
N ASN A 223 14.07 -17.45 -11.94
CA ASN A 223 14.74 -18.63 -12.47
C ASN A 223 14.65 -19.76 -11.42
N ILE A 224 13.68 -20.66 -11.60
CA ILE A 224 13.45 -21.77 -10.66
C ILE A 224 14.34 -22.94 -11.06
N LYS A 225 15.35 -23.21 -10.22
CA LYS A 225 16.40 -24.22 -10.45
C LYS A 225 16.49 -25.19 -9.27
N ASP A 226 17.20 -26.26 -9.47
CA ASP A 226 17.55 -27.21 -8.40
C ASP A 226 18.77 -26.68 -7.65
N SER A 227 18.50 -26.00 -6.55
CA SER A 227 19.53 -25.40 -5.67
C SER A 227 19.70 -26.24 -4.41
N SER A 228 20.93 -26.34 -3.92
CA SER A 228 21.23 -26.98 -2.63
C SER A 228 22.36 -26.21 -1.95
N PRO A 229 22.10 -25.53 -0.82
CA PRO A 229 20.81 -25.33 -0.15
C PRO A 229 19.83 -24.41 -0.93
N LEU A 230 18.53 -24.55 -0.67
CA LEU A 230 17.49 -23.68 -1.21
C LEU A 230 17.54 -22.31 -0.57
N GLN A 231 17.53 -21.25 -1.39
CA GLN A 231 17.62 -19.86 -0.96
C GLN A 231 16.23 -19.27 -0.68
N VAL A 232 15.86 -19.16 0.59
CA VAL A 232 14.56 -18.66 1.05
C VAL A 232 14.67 -17.20 1.42
N PHE A 233 13.82 -16.34 0.89
CA PHE A 233 13.89 -14.91 1.20
C PHE A 233 12.62 -14.33 1.80
N PHE A 234 12.81 -13.36 2.69
CA PHE A 234 11.79 -12.47 3.22
C PHE A 234 12.14 -11.02 2.90
N PHE A 235 11.27 -10.34 2.19
CA PHE A 235 11.46 -8.94 1.81
C PHE A 235 10.56 -8.02 2.62
N GLY A 236 11.12 -7.37 3.65
CA GLY A 236 10.46 -6.32 4.42
C GLY A 236 11.09 -4.96 4.08
N SER A 237 10.33 -3.96 3.64
CA SER A 237 10.89 -2.65 3.28
C SER A 237 11.55 -1.95 4.47
N THR A 238 10.88 -1.94 5.62
CA THR A 238 11.42 -1.45 6.90
C THR A 238 10.75 -2.15 8.08
N TYR A 239 11.53 -2.46 9.10
CA TYR A 239 11.07 -3.11 10.32
C TYR A 239 10.59 -2.13 11.40
N ASN A 240 10.56 -0.83 11.12
CA ASN A 240 9.82 0.13 11.93
C ASN A 240 8.31 -0.09 11.85
N VAL A 241 7.83 -0.69 10.77
CA VAL A 241 6.42 -1.05 10.58
C VAL A 241 6.10 -2.32 11.37
N ALA A 242 5.07 -2.27 12.22
CA ALA A 242 4.77 -3.31 13.20
C ALA A 242 4.54 -4.70 12.56
N HIS A 243 3.76 -4.78 11.48
CA HIS A 243 3.50 -6.05 10.81
C HIS A 243 4.74 -6.65 10.11
N ASN A 244 5.68 -5.82 9.61
CA ASN A 244 6.94 -6.31 9.07
C ASN A 244 7.84 -6.87 10.17
N ARG A 245 7.91 -6.16 11.30
CA ARG A 245 8.68 -6.59 12.46
C ARG A 245 8.15 -7.91 13.04
N ALA A 246 6.82 -8.02 13.20
CA ALA A 246 6.20 -9.25 13.71
C ALA A 246 6.43 -10.45 12.76
N ALA A 247 6.41 -10.22 11.45
CA ALA A 247 6.73 -11.26 10.47
C ALA A 247 8.20 -11.71 10.54
N ALA A 248 9.14 -10.76 10.67
CA ALA A 248 10.55 -11.07 10.86
C ALA A 248 10.81 -11.81 12.19
N GLU A 249 10.14 -11.41 13.26
CA GLU A 249 10.23 -12.07 14.56
C GLU A 249 9.74 -13.52 14.49
N MET A 250 8.58 -13.76 13.86
CA MET A 250 8.06 -15.11 13.64
C MET A 250 9.02 -15.96 12.80
N LEU A 251 9.54 -15.40 11.72
CA LEU A 251 10.48 -16.08 10.84
C LEU A 251 11.74 -16.49 11.61
N LEU A 252 12.42 -15.53 12.24
CA LEU A 252 13.73 -15.74 12.84
C LEU A 252 13.67 -16.53 14.14
N SER A 253 12.66 -16.26 15.00
CA SER A 253 12.59 -16.89 16.33
C SER A 253 11.86 -18.22 16.38
N ARG A 254 11.03 -18.53 15.37
CA ARG A 254 10.16 -19.73 15.40
C ARG A 254 10.27 -20.61 14.18
N ILE A 255 10.21 -20.03 12.96
CA ILE A 255 10.22 -20.84 11.72
C ILE A 255 11.62 -21.38 11.43
N VAL A 256 12.62 -20.49 11.37
CA VAL A 256 14.00 -20.88 11.04
C VAL A 256 14.53 -21.99 11.94
N PRO A 257 14.44 -21.91 13.28
CA PRO A 257 14.91 -23.01 14.15
C PRO A 257 14.23 -24.34 13.88
N LEU A 258 12.91 -24.33 13.60
CA LEU A 258 12.18 -25.56 13.25
C LEU A 258 12.65 -26.14 11.93
N VAL A 259 12.84 -25.30 10.91
CA VAL A 259 13.32 -25.75 9.59
C VAL A 259 14.75 -26.31 9.69
N GLN A 260 15.63 -25.64 10.42
CA GLN A 260 17.00 -26.12 10.63
C GLN A 260 17.05 -27.44 11.40
N HIS A 261 16.10 -27.66 12.31
CA HIS A 261 15.97 -28.93 13.04
C HIS A 261 15.41 -30.06 12.13
N MET A 262 14.38 -29.75 11.35
CA MET A 262 13.71 -30.74 10.48
C MET A 262 14.52 -31.09 9.20
N PHE A 263 15.23 -30.11 8.66
CA PHE A 263 15.93 -30.20 7.37
C PHE A 263 17.33 -29.56 7.47
N PRO A 264 18.26 -30.14 8.24
CA PRO A 264 19.56 -29.54 8.51
C PRO A 264 20.38 -29.35 7.23
N GLY A 265 20.80 -28.09 6.97
CA GLY A 265 21.62 -27.74 5.82
C GLY A 265 20.90 -27.66 4.45
N GLU A 266 19.57 -27.87 4.40
CA GLU A 266 18.82 -27.84 3.16
C GLU A 266 18.30 -26.46 2.76
N PHE A 267 18.30 -25.48 3.70
CA PHE A 267 17.78 -24.13 3.49
C PHE A 267 18.72 -23.05 4.01
N GLU A 268 18.87 -21.97 3.26
CA GLU A 268 19.46 -20.71 3.70
C GLU A 268 18.43 -19.60 3.61
N PHE A 269 18.43 -18.69 4.62
CA PHE A 269 17.43 -17.65 4.76
C PHE A 269 18.05 -16.27 4.54
N HIS A 270 17.36 -15.43 3.79
CA HIS A 270 17.78 -14.08 3.42
C HIS A 270 16.74 -13.05 3.87
N ILE A 271 17.14 -12.12 4.73
CA ILE A 271 16.29 -11.08 5.26
C ILE A 271 16.66 -9.74 4.64
N PHE A 272 15.70 -9.11 3.95
CA PHE A 272 15.86 -7.83 3.32
C PHE A 272 14.99 -6.77 4.00
N GLY A 273 15.52 -5.56 4.17
CA GLY A 273 14.81 -4.42 4.74
C GLY A 273 15.64 -3.62 5.73
N ALA A 274 15.28 -2.35 5.88
CA ALA A 274 15.98 -1.43 6.78
C ALA A 274 15.53 -1.57 8.24
N LYS A 275 16.44 -1.28 9.17
CA LYS A 275 16.16 -1.11 10.61
C LYS A 275 15.60 -2.36 11.27
N LEU A 276 16.21 -3.51 11.01
CA LEU A 276 15.93 -4.73 11.78
C LEU A 276 16.30 -4.46 13.25
N PRO A 277 15.43 -4.77 14.23
CA PRO A 277 15.76 -4.60 15.64
C PRO A 277 16.96 -5.44 16.06
N SER A 278 17.84 -4.91 16.94
CA SER A 278 19.09 -5.59 17.34
C SER A 278 18.86 -6.97 17.96
N HIS A 279 17.77 -7.18 18.70
CA HIS A 279 17.44 -8.49 19.24
C HIS A 279 17.06 -9.53 18.14
N LEU A 280 16.65 -9.10 16.95
CA LEU A 280 16.44 -9.97 15.79
C LEU A 280 17.73 -10.14 14.97
N GLU A 281 18.58 -9.10 14.93
CA GLU A 281 19.89 -9.21 14.28
C GLU A 281 20.75 -10.31 14.92
N THR A 282 20.67 -10.49 16.24
CA THR A 282 21.38 -11.57 16.95
C THR A 282 20.92 -12.98 16.56
N LEU A 283 19.74 -13.12 15.94
CA LEU A 283 19.23 -14.39 15.43
C LEU A 283 19.67 -14.68 13.98
N CYS A 284 20.28 -13.70 13.32
CA CYS A 284 20.82 -13.86 11.97
C CYS A 284 22.19 -14.54 12.02
N VAL A 285 22.20 -15.85 12.33
CA VAL A 285 23.39 -16.71 12.44
C VAL A 285 23.14 -18.03 11.70
N ASN A 286 24.19 -18.78 11.38
CA ASN A 286 24.09 -20.16 10.87
C ASN A 286 22.99 -20.39 9.82
N GLY A 287 23.23 -19.97 8.57
CA GLY A 287 22.27 -20.12 7.47
C GLY A 287 21.21 -19.04 7.39
N VAL A 288 21.39 -17.91 8.11
CA VAL A 288 20.55 -16.71 7.99
C VAL A 288 21.41 -15.50 7.67
N THR A 289 21.16 -14.87 6.53
CA THR A 289 21.89 -13.68 6.08
C THR A 289 20.97 -12.44 6.09
N GLN A 290 21.39 -11.39 6.78
CA GLN A 290 20.75 -10.08 6.76
C GLN A 290 21.41 -9.21 5.69
N HIS A 291 20.61 -8.70 4.75
CA HIS A 291 21.10 -7.84 3.66
C HIS A 291 20.87 -6.34 3.90
N GLY A 292 20.03 -5.97 4.87
CA GLY A 292 19.64 -4.58 5.08
C GLY A 292 18.77 -4.03 3.96
N TYR A 293 18.86 -2.71 3.74
CA TYR A 293 18.13 -2.06 2.65
C TYR A 293 18.82 -2.28 1.30
N VAL A 294 18.07 -2.75 0.32
CA VAL A 294 18.53 -2.92 -1.07
C VAL A 294 17.81 -1.91 -1.95
N PRO A 295 18.54 -1.06 -2.70
CA PRO A 295 17.94 -0.13 -3.65
C PRO A 295 17.13 -0.86 -4.74
N LEU A 296 16.04 -0.23 -5.21
CA LEU A 296 15.16 -0.82 -6.22
C LEU A 296 15.90 -1.28 -7.49
N GLY A 297 16.92 -0.51 -7.91
CA GLY A 297 17.72 -0.84 -9.11
C GLY A 297 18.60 -2.09 -8.96
N GLU A 298 18.88 -2.52 -7.73
CA GLU A 298 19.72 -3.69 -7.43
C GLU A 298 18.91 -4.94 -7.10
N LEU A 299 17.59 -4.79 -6.83
CA LEU A 299 16.74 -5.90 -6.40
C LEU A 299 16.71 -7.07 -7.39
N ASN A 300 16.66 -6.78 -8.69
CA ASN A 300 16.62 -7.85 -9.70
C ASN A 300 17.87 -8.74 -9.63
N LYS A 301 19.06 -8.14 -9.42
CA LYS A 301 20.32 -8.89 -9.28
C LYS A 301 20.32 -9.77 -8.01
N VAL A 302 19.78 -9.23 -6.93
CA VAL A 302 19.66 -9.99 -5.67
C VAL A 302 18.72 -11.19 -5.84
N PHE A 303 17.60 -10.99 -6.52
CA PHE A 303 16.61 -12.04 -6.73
C PHE A 303 17.08 -13.16 -7.67
N GLU A 304 18.10 -12.96 -8.51
CA GLU A 304 18.67 -14.02 -9.35
C GLU A 304 19.19 -15.23 -8.56
N GLY A 305 19.57 -15.02 -7.30
CA GLY A 305 20.05 -16.08 -6.40
C GLY A 305 18.98 -16.70 -5.50
N MET A 306 17.72 -16.25 -5.57
CA MET A 306 16.66 -16.67 -4.66
C MET A 306 15.77 -17.75 -5.28
N ASP A 307 15.25 -18.66 -4.44
CA ASP A 307 14.43 -19.79 -4.86
C ASP A 307 12.97 -19.72 -4.36
N ILE A 308 12.75 -19.31 -3.11
CA ILE A 308 11.43 -19.35 -2.45
C ILE A 308 11.18 -18.05 -1.69
N ALA A 309 10.04 -17.42 -1.93
CA ALA A 309 9.57 -16.31 -1.11
C ALA A 309 8.79 -16.82 0.11
N LEU A 310 9.18 -16.41 1.32
CA LEU A 310 8.51 -16.80 2.56
C LEU A 310 8.03 -15.57 3.33
N ILE A 311 6.70 -15.42 3.47
CA ILE A 311 6.10 -14.24 4.06
C ILE A 311 5.12 -14.62 5.18
N PRO A 312 5.57 -14.78 6.44
CA PRO A 312 4.73 -15.15 7.56
C PRO A 312 4.00 -13.93 8.15
N SER A 313 3.23 -13.23 7.32
CA SER A 313 2.56 -11.98 7.70
C SER A 313 1.16 -12.29 8.27
N LEU A 314 1.08 -12.57 9.57
CA LEU A 314 -0.17 -12.87 10.26
C LEU A 314 -1.00 -11.62 10.61
N TYR A 315 -0.43 -10.43 10.41
CA TYR A 315 -1.05 -9.14 10.75
C TYR A 315 -0.98 -8.18 9.56
N GLY A 316 -1.77 -7.10 9.64
CA GLY A 316 -1.87 -6.06 8.63
C GLY A 316 -3.06 -6.25 7.70
N ALA A 317 -3.65 -5.15 7.25
CA ALA A 317 -4.74 -5.10 6.29
C ALA A 317 -4.25 -4.55 4.93
N GLY A 318 -5.15 -4.49 3.97
CA GLY A 318 -4.85 -3.99 2.64
C GLY A 318 -4.06 -4.96 1.77
N MET A 319 -3.52 -4.44 0.68
CA MET A 319 -2.69 -5.21 -0.24
C MET A 319 -1.21 -5.11 0.17
N GLN A 320 -0.67 -6.17 0.74
CA GLN A 320 0.74 -6.21 1.16
C GLN A 320 1.66 -6.49 -0.04
N GLN A 321 2.35 -5.48 -0.55
CA GLN A 321 3.25 -5.60 -1.71
C GLN A 321 4.23 -6.78 -1.58
N LYS A 322 4.78 -7.01 -0.38
CA LYS A 322 5.73 -8.09 -0.10
C LYS A 322 5.22 -9.50 -0.40
N ILE A 323 3.87 -9.67 -0.53
CA ILE A 323 3.24 -10.94 -0.91
C ILE A 323 3.04 -10.99 -2.43
N PHE A 324 2.54 -9.90 -3.01
CA PHE A 324 2.15 -9.90 -4.43
C PHE A 324 3.32 -9.63 -5.39
N GLU A 325 4.37 -8.94 -4.95
CA GLU A 325 5.59 -8.72 -5.74
C GLU A 325 6.31 -10.05 -6.08
N PRO A 326 6.60 -10.96 -5.12
CA PRO A 326 7.18 -12.26 -5.46
C PRO A 326 6.30 -13.07 -6.42
N LEU A 327 4.98 -13.08 -6.25
CA LEU A 327 4.05 -13.76 -7.15
C LEU A 327 4.10 -13.17 -8.56
N ALA A 328 4.11 -11.84 -8.67
CA ALA A 328 4.25 -11.13 -9.95
C ALA A 328 5.62 -11.39 -10.63
N ARG A 329 6.66 -11.60 -9.85
CA ARG A 329 8.00 -11.97 -10.34
C ARG A 329 8.09 -13.46 -10.73
N GLY A 330 7.12 -14.28 -10.32
CA GLY A 330 7.08 -15.71 -10.58
C GLY A 330 7.90 -16.55 -9.60
N PHE A 331 8.07 -16.08 -8.35
CA PHE A 331 8.64 -16.94 -7.30
C PHE A 331 7.56 -17.88 -6.73
N PRO A 332 7.91 -19.16 -6.46
CA PRO A 332 7.10 -19.97 -5.57
C PRO A 332 7.06 -19.30 -4.22
N ALA A 333 5.84 -19.05 -3.71
CA ALA A 333 5.64 -18.30 -2.48
C ALA A 333 4.94 -19.14 -1.41
N LEU A 334 5.42 -19.01 -0.17
CA LEU A 334 4.79 -19.53 1.03
C LEU A 334 4.37 -18.35 1.92
N VAL A 335 3.06 -18.16 2.08
CA VAL A 335 2.48 -16.96 2.72
C VAL A 335 1.45 -17.34 3.79
N SER A 336 1.14 -16.40 4.70
CA SER A 336 -0.03 -16.58 5.56
C SER A 336 -1.33 -16.48 4.75
N SER A 337 -2.33 -17.30 5.06
CA SER A 337 -3.62 -17.36 4.35
C SER A 337 -4.30 -15.98 4.30
N ARG A 338 -4.21 -15.22 5.39
CA ARG A 338 -4.74 -13.88 5.50
C ARG A 338 -4.10 -12.88 4.53
N GLY A 339 -2.83 -13.06 4.20
CA GLY A 339 -2.08 -12.13 3.36
C GLY A 339 -2.59 -12.02 1.92
N ILE A 340 -3.39 -12.99 1.48
CA ILE A 340 -4.01 -13.03 0.13
C ILE A 340 -5.09 -11.94 -0.02
N ALA A 341 -5.67 -11.43 1.08
CA ALA A 341 -6.60 -10.29 1.10
C ALA A 341 -7.80 -10.41 0.14
N GLY A 342 -8.29 -11.63 -0.08
CA GLY A 342 -9.42 -11.94 -0.96
C GLY A 342 -9.10 -12.00 -2.45
N TYR A 343 -7.86 -11.82 -2.85
CA TYR A 343 -7.44 -12.06 -4.24
C TYR A 343 -7.51 -13.57 -4.58
N PRO A 344 -7.85 -13.95 -5.81
CA PRO A 344 -8.03 -15.35 -6.21
C PRO A 344 -6.70 -16.08 -6.44
N PHE A 345 -5.87 -16.13 -5.40
CA PHE A 345 -4.70 -17.01 -5.31
C PHE A 345 -5.04 -18.17 -4.41
N TYR A 346 -4.89 -19.41 -4.90
CA TYR A 346 -5.33 -20.61 -4.21
C TYR A 346 -4.14 -21.45 -3.74
N ASN A 347 -4.27 -21.96 -2.50
CA ASN A 347 -3.28 -22.86 -1.90
C ASN A 347 -3.09 -24.11 -2.75
N GLY A 348 -1.85 -24.54 -2.95
CA GLY A 348 -1.47 -25.70 -3.77
C GLY A 348 -1.54 -25.48 -5.29
N GLU A 349 -2.12 -24.36 -5.73
CA GLU A 349 -2.23 -24.03 -7.15
C GLU A 349 -1.29 -22.87 -7.55
N HIS A 350 -1.38 -21.73 -6.84
CA HIS A 350 -0.61 -20.51 -7.14
C HIS A 350 0.50 -20.24 -6.12
N LEU A 351 0.31 -20.73 -4.89
CA LEU A 351 1.19 -20.53 -3.75
C LEU A 351 0.91 -21.62 -2.71
N LEU A 352 1.72 -21.66 -1.65
CA LEU A 352 1.37 -22.40 -0.44
C LEU A 352 0.97 -21.45 0.68
N THR A 353 0.05 -21.88 1.54
CA THR A 353 -0.35 -21.13 2.72
C THR A 353 -0.01 -21.88 3.99
N ALA A 354 0.37 -21.11 5.03
CA ALA A 354 0.62 -21.61 6.38
C ALA A 354 0.29 -20.51 7.40
N ASP A 355 -0.26 -20.88 8.55
CA ASP A 355 -0.67 -19.94 9.60
C ASP A 355 -0.02 -20.22 10.96
N SER A 356 0.81 -21.27 11.06
CA SER A 356 1.61 -21.59 12.23
C SER A 356 3.08 -21.85 11.86
N PRO A 357 4.04 -21.67 12.80
CA PRO A 357 5.45 -21.98 12.53
C PRO A 357 5.70 -23.39 12.03
N ARG A 358 4.96 -24.37 12.55
CA ARG A 358 5.07 -25.77 12.14
C ARG A 358 4.58 -25.96 10.70
N GLU A 359 3.43 -25.40 10.35
CA GLU A 359 2.92 -25.47 8.98
C GLU A 359 3.88 -24.83 7.98
N PHE A 360 4.51 -23.68 8.34
CA PHE A 360 5.54 -23.05 7.52
C PHE A 360 6.74 -23.98 7.30
N ALA A 361 7.22 -24.66 8.35
CA ALA A 361 8.33 -25.58 8.23
C ALA A 361 7.97 -26.81 7.38
N GLU A 362 6.79 -27.40 7.61
CA GLU A 362 6.30 -28.54 6.81
C GLU A 362 6.11 -28.16 5.33
N ALA A 363 5.56 -26.97 5.04
CA ALA A 363 5.37 -26.49 3.68
C ALA A 363 6.70 -26.19 2.96
N LEU A 364 7.72 -25.69 3.67
CA LEU A 364 9.08 -25.61 3.11
C LEU A 364 9.63 -26.98 2.75
N GLY A 365 9.40 -28.00 3.59
CA GLY A 365 9.74 -29.38 3.27
C GLY A 365 9.11 -29.88 1.97
N VAL A 366 7.86 -29.50 1.72
CA VAL A 366 7.15 -29.83 0.45
C VAL A 366 7.74 -29.04 -0.73
N LEU A 367 8.19 -27.80 -0.52
CA LEU A 367 8.82 -26.96 -1.56
C LEU A 367 10.25 -27.39 -1.95
N ARG A 368 10.80 -28.46 -1.39
CA ARG A 368 12.02 -29.10 -1.92
C ARG A 368 11.79 -29.72 -3.29
N ASP A 369 10.55 -30.11 -3.59
CA ASP A 369 10.17 -30.62 -4.91
C ASP A 369 10.28 -29.52 -5.98
N LEU A 370 11.20 -29.72 -6.94
CA LEU A 370 11.45 -28.75 -8.04
C LEU A 370 10.23 -28.63 -8.96
N ASP A 371 9.56 -29.72 -9.28
CA ASP A 371 8.41 -29.72 -10.20
C ASP A 371 7.26 -28.92 -9.58
N LEU A 372 7.06 -29.06 -8.28
CA LEU A 372 6.09 -28.23 -7.54
C LEU A 372 6.46 -26.76 -7.58
N ARG A 373 7.71 -26.39 -7.30
CA ARG A 373 8.18 -25.00 -7.38
C ARG A 373 7.96 -24.39 -8.77
N GLN A 374 8.30 -25.11 -9.83
CA GLN A 374 8.11 -24.66 -11.19
C GLN A 374 6.63 -24.47 -11.53
N ARG A 375 5.78 -25.42 -11.14
CA ARG A 375 4.33 -25.33 -11.35
C ARG A 375 3.72 -24.12 -10.62
N LEU A 376 4.04 -23.94 -9.34
CA LEU A 376 3.57 -22.80 -8.56
C LEU A 376 4.05 -21.47 -9.16
N SER A 377 5.32 -21.39 -9.57
CA SER A 377 5.91 -20.22 -10.22
C SER A 377 5.12 -19.78 -11.46
N ILE A 378 4.87 -20.69 -12.37
CA ILE A 378 4.13 -20.44 -13.62
C ILE A 378 2.71 -19.98 -13.30
N LYS A 379 1.99 -20.76 -12.50
CA LYS A 379 0.59 -20.48 -12.15
C LYS A 379 0.43 -19.16 -11.40
N ALA A 380 1.33 -18.85 -10.45
CA ALA A 380 1.31 -17.58 -9.72
C ALA A 380 1.52 -16.39 -10.64
N LYS A 381 2.47 -16.49 -11.56
CA LYS A 381 2.79 -15.43 -12.51
C LYS A 381 1.67 -15.20 -13.51
N ASP A 382 1.05 -16.25 -14.03
CA ASP A 382 -0.08 -16.17 -14.95
C ASP A 382 -1.26 -15.48 -14.25
N GLN A 383 -1.56 -15.88 -13.03
CA GLN A 383 -2.62 -15.26 -12.23
C GLN A 383 -2.31 -13.80 -11.88
N ALA A 384 -1.07 -13.50 -11.50
CA ALA A 384 -0.65 -12.12 -11.24
C ALA A 384 -0.76 -11.25 -12.51
N SER A 385 -0.38 -11.79 -13.67
CA SER A 385 -0.51 -11.09 -14.97
C SER A 385 -1.97 -10.81 -15.31
N ALA A 386 -2.85 -11.78 -15.09
CA ALA A 386 -4.29 -11.63 -15.31
C ALA A 386 -4.93 -10.59 -14.39
N LEU A 387 -4.41 -10.40 -13.18
CA LEU A 387 -4.96 -9.48 -12.16
C LEU A 387 -4.33 -8.09 -12.18
N PHE A 388 -3.03 -8.00 -12.48
CA PHE A 388 -2.21 -6.81 -12.20
C PHE A 388 -1.52 -6.23 -13.43
N SER A 389 -1.79 -6.75 -14.65
CA SER A 389 -1.21 -6.18 -15.87
C SER A 389 -1.61 -4.71 -16.04
N SER A 390 -0.72 -3.94 -16.63
CA SER A 390 -0.90 -2.50 -16.86
C SER A 390 -2.16 -2.21 -17.67
N GLU A 391 -2.45 -3.06 -18.69
CA GLU A 391 -3.64 -2.98 -19.53
C GLU A 391 -4.92 -3.16 -18.71
N ARG A 392 -4.95 -4.18 -17.82
CA ARG A 392 -6.10 -4.43 -16.96
C ARG A 392 -6.34 -3.28 -15.99
N LEU A 393 -5.29 -2.81 -15.31
CA LEU A 393 -5.41 -1.69 -14.34
C LEU A 393 -5.85 -0.41 -15.05
N THR A 394 -5.31 -0.15 -16.24
CA THR A 394 -5.72 0.97 -17.10
C THR A 394 -7.19 0.85 -17.49
N GLY A 395 -7.63 -0.34 -17.91
CA GLY A 395 -9.03 -0.61 -18.26
C GLY A 395 -9.98 -0.37 -17.09
N ILE A 396 -9.63 -0.85 -15.89
CA ILE A 396 -10.42 -0.61 -14.67
C ILE A 396 -10.61 0.89 -14.42
N ILE A 397 -9.53 1.67 -14.48
CA ILE A 397 -9.61 3.11 -14.21
C ILE A 397 -10.39 3.82 -15.32
N LYS A 398 -10.03 3.64 -16.59
CA LYS A 398 -10.65 4.35 -17.72
C LYS A 398 -12.15 4.07 -17.80
N ASN A 399 -12.57 2.80 -17.74
CA ASN A 399 -13.99 2.44 -17.81
C ASN A 399 -14.80 3.05 -16.64
N SER A 400 -14.18 3.12 -15.45
CA SER A 400 -14.82 3.73 -14.28
C SER A 400 -14.97 5.24 -14.43
N LEU A 401 -13.99 5.91 -15.02
CA LEU A 401 -14.00 7.36 -15.21
C LEU A 401 -14.91 7.78 -16.36
N GLU A 402 -15.01 6.99 -17.43
CA GLU A 402 -15.90 7.29 -18.58
C GLU A 402 -17.34 7.47 -18.15
N SER A 403 -17.80 6.69 -17.16
CA SER A 403 -19.16 6.81 -16.62
C SER A 403 -19.45 8.13 -15.90
N LEU A 404 -18.40 8.86 -15.52
CA LEU A 404 -18.49 10.13 -14.76
C LEU A 404 -18.49 11.36 -15.66
N PHE A 405 -18.08 11.20 -16.91
CA PHE A 405 -18.06 12.32 -17.85
C PHE A 405 -19.35 12.31 -18.69
N PRO A 406 -19.97 13.48 -18.89
CA PRO A 406 -21.12 13.57 -19.78
C PRO A 406 -20.74 13.06 -21.19
N SER A 407 -21.64 12.31 -21.81
CA SER A 407 -21.49 11.89 -23.20
C SER A 407 -21.37 13.14 -24.06
N THR A 408 -20.27 13.28 -24.76
CA THR A 408 -20.02 14.37 -25.73
C THR A 408 -20.93 14.23 -26.91
#